data_b7894cf5932c38cd3396536000f84aea
#
_entry.id   b7894cf5932c38cd3396536000f84aea
#
_cell.length_a   1.000
_cell.length_b   1.000
_cell.length_c   1.000
_cell.angle_alpha   90.00
_cell.angle_beta   90.00
_cell.angle_gamma   90.00
#
_symmetry.space_group_name_H-M   'P 1'
#
loop_
_entity.id
_entity.type
_entity.pdbx_description
1 polymer ?
#
loop_
_entity_poly.entity_id
_entity_poly.type
_entity_poly.pdbx_seq_one_letter_code
_entity_poly.pdbx_strand_id
1 'polypeptide(L)'
;MAAGPASAAAPAAPARGLDSIEDAVRAMAAGRPVLVVDNEDRENEGDIIFAAQHATPALMGWTIRYSSGVICVPLTGDRADALALPPMTAVNEDAKGTAYTVSCDAATGVSTGISATDRALTARILADPYAVPASVTRPGHIFPLRAVDGGVRERQGHTEAAVDLCRLAGLEPVGVIAEVVYDDGEMMRLDGLRSFAAEHGCSLISIEDLVAYLEAGAGGAPQEDARAVPGEEKEKP
;
A
#
# COMPACT_ATOMS: atom_id res chain seq x y z
N MET A 1 -23.67 32.08 -26.92
CA MET A 1 -22.42 32.25 -26.13
C MET A 1 -22.15 30.93 -25.44
N ALA A 2 -21.14 30.20 -25.90
CA ALA A 2 -20.76 28.92 -25.31
C ALA A 2 -19.76 29.20 -24.18
N ALA A 3 -20.06 28.69 -22.98
CA ALA A 3 -19.16 28.74 -21.86
C ALA A 3 -17.96 27.81 -22.15
N GLY A 4 -16.75 28.33 -22.10
CA GLY A 4 -15.51 27.56 -22.24
C GLY A 4 -15.29 26.63 -21.04
N PRO A 5 -14.52 25.54 -21.21
CA PRO A 5 -14.25 24.61 -20.13
C PRO A 5 -13.48 25.31 -19.01
N ALA A 6 -13.92 25.09 -17.76
CA ALA A 6 -13.20 25.54 -16.57
C ALA A 6 -11.82 24.89 -16.55
N SER A 7 -10.79 25.72 -16.50
CA SER A 7 -9.41 25.28 -16.29
C SER A 7 -9.31 24.56 -14.95
N ALA A 8 -8.91 23.29 -14.96
CA ALA A 8 -8.57 22.58 -13.74
C ALA A 8 -7.40 23.32 -13.06
N ALA A 9 -7.58 23.66 -11.79
CA ALA A 9 -6.52 24.28 -11.01
C ALA A 9 -5.31 23.34 -10.96
N ALA A 10 -4.11 23.87 -11.17
CA ALA A 10 -2.89 23.11 -10.99
C ALA A 10 -2.81 22.62 -9.51
N PRO A 11 -2.31 21.40 -9.27
CA PRO A 11 -2.15 20.90 -7.91
C PRO A 11 -1.28 21.85 -7.08
N ALA A 12 -1.62 22.03 -5.82
CA ALA A 12 -0.86 22.87 -4.90
C ALA A 12 0.59 22.35 -4.80
N ALA A 13 1.56 23.27 -4.69
CA ALA A 13 2.95 22.89 -4.47
C ALA A 13 3.06 22.08 -3.17
N PRO A 14 3.89 20.99 -3.14
CA PRO A 14 3.98 20.11 -1.97
C PRO A 14 4.38 20.88 -0.72
N ALA A 15 3.71 20.58 0.39
CA ALA A 15 3.98 21.20 1.68
C ALA A 15 5.36 20.75 2.19
N ARG A 16 6.08 21.66 2.88
CA ARG A 16 7.27 21.34 3.68
C ARG A 16 8.52 20.84 2.90
N GLY A 17 8.64 21.08 1.58
CA GLY A 17 9.81 20.63 0.82
C GLY A 17 9.89 19.10 0.68
N LEU A 18 8.74 18.46 0.55
CA LEU A 18 8.57 17.05 0.16
C LEU A 18 8.49 16.94 -1.36
N ASP A 19 8.56 15.71 -1.89
CA ASP A 19 8.43 15.46 -3.33
C ASP A 19 6.95 15.52 -3.77
N SER A 20 6.70 15.60 -5.08
CA SER A 20 5.35 15.60 -5.62
C SER A 20 4.72 14.20 -5.58
N ILE A 21 3.39 14.15 -5.50
CA ILE A 21 2.64 12.87 -5.58
C ILE A 21 2.90 12.20 -6.94
N GLU A 22 3.02 12.97 -8.01
CA GLU A 22 3.33 12.43 -9.35
C GLU A 22 4.71 11.76 -9.40
N ASP A 23 5.72 12.28 -8.68
CA ASP A 23 7.04 11.64 -8.58
C ASP A 23 6.94 10.31 -7.83
N ALA A 24 6.19 10.26 -6.73
CA ALA A 24 5.94 9.05 -5.97
C ALA A 24 5.18 8.01 -6.81
N VAL A 25 4.12 8.41 -7.51
CA VAL A 25 3.35 7.53 -8.41
C VAL A 25 4.23 6.96 -9.52
N ARG A 26 5.09 7.79 -10.14
CA ARG A 26 6.06 7.30 -11.14
C ARG A 26 7.09 6.33 -10.54
N ALA A 27 7.53 6.56 -9.31
CA ALA A 27 8.42 5.64 -8.62
C ALA A 27 7.75 4.28 -8.36
N MET A 28 6.51 4.29 -7.84
CA MET A 28 5.71 3.09 -7.61
C MET A 28 5.48 2.29 -8.90
N ALA A 29 5.07 2.97 -9.99
CA ALA A 29 4.87 2.35 -11.31
C ALA A 29 6.14 1.69 -11.85
N ALA A 30 7.32 2.27 -11.54
CA ALA A 30 8.63 1.73 -11.91
C ALA A 30 9.15 0.64 -10.95
N GLY A 31 8.35 0.20 -9.96
CA GLY A 31 8.74 -0.82 -8.98
C GLY A 31 9.74 -0.32 -7.93
N ARG A 32 9.85 1.01 -7.75
CA ARG A 32 10.73 1.63 -6.74
C ARG A 32 9.93 1.95 -5.47
N PRO A 33 10.56 1.87 -4.29
CA PRO A 33 9.94 2.27 -3.05
C PRO A 33 9.79 3.79 -2.96
N VAL A 34 8.80 4.23 -2.18
CA VAL A 34 8.59 5.60 -1.75
C VAL A 34 8.53 5.66 -0.23
N LEU A 35 8.83 6.79 0.34
CA LEU A 35 8.65 7.06 1.77
C LEU A 35 7.40 7.92 1.94
N VAL A 36 6.57 7.53 2.87
CA VAL A 36 5.33 8.26 3.17
C VAL A 36 5.29 8.58 4.64
N VAL A 37 5.12 9.86 4.97
CA VAL A 37 4.97 10.31 6.36
C VAL A 37 3.52 10.64 6.66
N ASP A 38 3.09 10.34 7.86
CA ASP A 38 1.80 10.77 8.39
C ASP A 38 1.92 12.07 9.22
N ASN A 39 0.80 12.50 9.78
CA ASN A 39 0.75 13.71 10.59
C ASN A 39 1.45 13.50 11.94
N GLU A 40 2.11 14.56 12.46
CA GLU A 40 2.75 14.57 13.78
C GLU A 40 1.78 14.24 14.92
N ASP A 41 0.49 14.57 14.75
CA ASP A 41 -0.57 14.28 15.73
C ASP A 41 -1.12 12.85 15.65
N ARG A 42 -0.73 12.05 14.62
CA ARG A 42 -1.20 10.69 14.44
C ARG A 42 -0.18 9.66 14.99
N GLU A 43 0.74 9.18 14.21
CA GLU A 43 1.84 8.27 14.61
C GLU A 43 3.18 9.00 14.57
N ASN A 44 3.27 10.04 13.71
CA ASN A 44 4.49 10.79 13.44
C ASN A 44 5.61 9.88 12.96
N GLU A 45 5.29 8.98 12.04
CA GLU A 45 6.18 7.96 11.50
C GLU A 45 6.32 8.08 9.99
N GLY A 46 7.23 7.34 9.42
CA GLY A 46 7.40 7.22 7.99
C GLY A 46 7.60 5.79 7.58
N ASP A 47 6.81 5.36 6.57
CA ASP A 47 6.86 4.01 6.05
C ASP A 47 7.58 3.96 4.70
N ILE A 48 8.34 2.89 4.50
CA ILE A 48 8.70 2.42 3.17
C ILE A 48 7.45 1.82 2.55
N ILE A 49 7.03 2.32 1.38
CA ILE A 49 5.87 1.81 0.64
C ILE A 49 6.27 1.43 -0.78
N PHE A 50 5.85 0.26 -1.24
CA PHE A 50 5.98 -0.17 -2.64
C PHE A 50 4.85 -1.13 -3.03
N ALA A 51 4.59 -1.28 -4.33
CA ALA A 51 3.56 -2.19 -4.82
C ALA A 51 3.97 -3.67 -4.61
N ALA A 52 3.10 -4.47 -4.01
CA ALA A 52 3.37 -5.86 -3.67
C ALA A 52 3.69 -6.72 -4.90
N GLN A 53 3.09 -6.44 -6.07
CA GLN A 53 3.39 -7.13 -7.33
C GLN A 53 4.85 -6.94 -7.78
N HIS A 54 5.51 -5.86 -7.37
CA HIS A 54 6.91 -5.57 -7.64
C HIS A 54 7.88 -6.04 -6.55
N ALA A 55 7.40 -6.76 -5.53
CA ALA A 55 8.23 -7.26 -4.44
C ALA A 55 9.30 -8.24 -4.99
N THR A 56 10.55 -7.82 -4.95
CA THR A 56 11.72 -8.67 -5.22
C THR A 56 12.40 -9.07 -3.92
N PRO A 57 13.17 -10.18 -3.89
CA PRO A 57 13.98 -10.52 -2.71
C PRO A 57 14.95 -9.40 -2.29
N ALA A 58 15.51 -8.67 -3.26
CA ALA A 58 16.42 -7.56 -2.99
C ALA A 58 15.70 -6.38 -2.32
N LEU A 59 14.54 -5.95 -2.87
CA LEU A 59 13.73 -4.87 -2.31
C LEU A 59 13.20 -5.24 -0.92
N MET A 60 12.69 -6.46 -0.76
CA MET A 60 12.23 -6.96 0.54
C MET A 60 13.39 -7.02 1.56
N GLY A 61 14.56 -7.46 1.16
CA GLY A 61 15.75 -7.50 2.02
C GLY A 61 16.21 -6.11 2.45
N TRP A 62 16.15 -5.12 1.54
CA TRP A 62 16.42 -3.72 1.82
C TRP A 62 15.38 -3.16 2.82
N THR A 63 14.10 -3.41 2.59
CA THR A 63 13.03 -2.99 3.48
C THR A 63 13.19 -3.56 4.89
N ILE A 64 13.46 -4.86 5.02
CA ILE A 64 13.69 -5.51 6.31
C ILE A 64 14.88 -4.87 7.07
N ARG A 65 15.94 -4.49 6.33
CA ARG A 65 17.13 -3.92 6.94
C ARG A 65 16.90 -2.56 7.57
N TYR A 66 16.05 -1.72 6.95
CA TYR A 66 15.87 -0.31 7.32
C TYR A 66 14.53 -0.01 7.99
N SER A 67 13.78 -1.05 8.33
CA SER A 67 12.45 -0.90 8.95
C SER A 67 12.36 -1.68 10.27
N SER A 68 11.22 -1.57 10.94
CA SER A 68 10.86 -2.38 12.11
C SER A 68 10.97 -3.89 11.84
N GLY A 69 10.97 -4.29 10.57
CA GLY A 69 10.97 -5.69 10.13
C GLY A 69 9.59 -6.34 10.19
N VAL A 70 8.58 -5.65 10.70
CA VAL A 70 7.16 -6.07 10.64
C VAL A 70 6.63 -5.71 9.26
N ILE A 71 6.60 -6.70 8.37
CA ILE A 71 6.15 -6.49 6.99
C ILE A 71 4.65 -6.62 6.91
N CYS A 72 3.98 -5.50 6.69
CA CYS A 72 2.56 -5.42 6.46
C CYS A 72 2.23 -5.32 4.97
N VAL A 73 1.08 -5.89 4.58
CA VAL A 73 0.61 -5.85 3.19
C VAL A 73 -0.82 -5.31 3.15
N PRO A 74 -0.97 -3.97 3.02
CA PRO A 74 -2.25 -3.34 2.75
C PRO A 74 -2.90 -3.87 1.47
N LEU A 75 -4.19 -4.17 1.55
CA LEU A 75 -5.02 -4.63 0.44
C LEU A 75 -6.48 -4.22 0.65
N THR A 76 -7.28 -4.29 -0.41
CA THR A 76 -8.70 -3.95 -0.32
C THR A 76 -9.47 -5.00 0.51
N GLY A 77 -10.63 -4.58 1.03
CA GLY A 77 -11.55 -5.48 1.73
C GLY A 77 -11.93 -6.70 0.90
N ASP A 78 -12.30 -6.48 -0.36
CA ASP A 78 -12.67 -7.54 -1.30
C ASP A 78 -11.52 -8.53 -1.53
N ARG A 79 -10.29 -8.01 -1.59
CA ARG A 79 -9.11 -8.87 -1.74
C ARG A 79 -8.84 -9.73 -0.51
N ALA A 80 -9.01 -9.16 0.70
CA ALA A 80 -8.92 -9.92 1.95
C ALA A 80 -9.95 -11.05 2.00
N ASP A 81 -11.20 -10.74 1.61
CA ASP A 81 -12.30 -11.71 1.58
C ASP A 81 -12.05 -12.81 0.53
N ALA A 82 -11.62 -12.45 -0.68
CA ALA A 82 -11.28 -13.41 -1.74
C ALA A 82 -10.17 -14.38 -1.34
N LEU A 83 -9.23 -13.95 -0.49
CA LEU A 83 -8.15 -14.79 0.04
C LEU A 83 -8.49 -15.47 1.36
N ALA A 84 -9.72 -15.29 1.89
CA ALA A 84 -10.14 -15.79 3.20
C ALA A 84 -9.17 -15.39 4.33
N LEU A 85 -8.89 -14.09 4.43
CA LEU A 85 -8.07 -13.45 5.45
C LEU A 85 -8.98 -12.73 6.46
N PRO A 86 -9.51 -13.43 7.48
CA PRO A 86 -10.36 -12.81 8.48
C PRO A 86 -9.57 -11.87 9.39
N PRO A 87 -10.25 -10.99 10.15
CA PRO A 87 -9.61 -10.18 11.18
C PRO A 87 -8.78 -11.04 12.15
N MET A 88 -7.63 -10.52 12.57
CA MET A 88 -6.74 -11.21 13.51
C MET A 88 -7.38 -11.44 14.87
N THR A 89 -8.24 -10.51 15.30
CA THR A 89 -8.97 -10.57 16.57
C THR A 89 -10.45 -10.31 16.34
N ALA A 90 -11.30 -10.86 17.22
CA ALA A 90 -12.74 -10.62 17.17
C ALA A 90 -13.11 -9.17 17.58
N VAL A 91 -12.29 -8.55 18.43
CA VAL A 91 -12.40 -7.16 18.85
C VAL A 91 -11.07 -6.49 18.59
N ASN A 92 -11.08 -5.43 17.78
CA ASN A 92 -9.88 -4.64 17.54
C ASN A 92 -9.75 -3.58 18.64
N GLU A 93 -8.69 -3.69 19.44
CA GLU A 93 -8.35 -2.76 20.53
C GLU A 93 -7.22 -1.79 20.12
N ASP A 94 -6.77 -1.83 18.85
CA ASP A 94 -5.76 -0.88 18.36
C ASP A 94 -6.26 0.55 18.41
N ALA A 95 -5.50 1.44 19.04
CA ALA A 95 -5.87 2.84 19.23
C ALA A 95 -6.05 3.62 17.92
N LYS A 96 -5.37 3.19 16.84
CA LYS A 96 -5.46 3.79 15.51
C LYS A 96 -6.42 3.03 14.59
N GLY A 97 -6.99 1.91 15.08
CA GLY A 97 -7.94 1.08 14.36
C GLY A 97 -7.34 0.33 13.18
N THR A 98 -6.04 0.04 13.18
CA THR A 98 -5.39 -0.73 12.11
C THR A 98 -6.02 -2.11 11.99
N ALA A 99 -6.56 -2.40 10.82
CA ALA A 99 -7.35 -3.61 10.61
C ALA A 99 -6.46 -4.80 10.20
N TYR A 100 -5.72 -5.33 11.16
CA TYR A 100 -4.92 -6.55 10.98
C TYR A 100 -5.81 -7.75 10.65
N THR A 101 -5.41 -8.48 9.62
CA THR A 101 -5.93 -9.83 9.38
C THR A 101 -5.01 -10.88 9.99
N VAL A 102 -5.45 -12.16 9.97
CA VAL A 102 -4.52 -13.26 10.30
C VAL A 102 -3.29 -13.18 9.40
N SER A 103 -2.11 -13.41 9.97
CA SER A 103 -0.87 -13.47 9.21
C SER A 103 -0.85 -14.65 8.24
N CYS A 104 -0.04 -14.58 7.18
CA CYS A 104 0.03 -15.65 6.20
C CYS A 104 1.42 -15.77 5.57
N ASP A 105 1.63 -16.91 4.91
CA ASP A 105 2.76 -17.18 4.01
C ASP A 105 2.24 -17.77 2.70
N ALA A 106 3.04 -17.73 1.64
CA ALA A 106 2.76 -18.47 0.42
C ALA A 106 2.63 -19.97 0.72
N ALA A 107 1.62 -20.64 0.15
CA ALA A 107 1.38 -22.06 0.39
C ALA A 107 2.48 -22.95 -0.24
N THR A 108 3.19 -22.45 -1.25
CA THR A 108 4.25 -23.17 -1.96
C THR A 108 5.38 -22.23 -2.35
N GLY A 109 6.56 -22.77 -2.59
CA GLY A 109 7.71 -22.00 -3.05
C GLY A 109 8.46 -21.24 -1.95
N VAL A 110 8.10 -21.43 -0.70
CA VAL A 110 8.77 -20.87 0.49
C VAL A 110 9.52 -21.95 1.25
N SER A 111 10.51 -21.53 2.03
CA SER A 111 11.18 -22.38 3.01
C SER A 111 10.45 -22.34 4.36
N THR A 112 10.86 -21.43 5.27
CA THR A 112 10.19 -21.21 6.56
C THR A 112 9.19 -20.04 6.52
N GLY A 113 9.15 -19.27 5.43
CA GLY A 113 8.29 -18.09 5.28
C GLY A 113 8.94 -16.75 5.66
N ILE A 114 9.97 -16.76 6.52
CA ILE A 114 10.54 -15.53 7.12
C ILE A 114 11.60 -14.83 6.27
N SER A 115 12.25 -15.52 5.32
CA SER A 115 13.31 -14.91 4.52
C SER A 115 12.79 -13.77 3.64
N ALA A 116 13.67 -12.88 3.18
CA ALA A 116 13.29 -11.85 2.22
C ALA A 116 12.71 -12.45 0.93
N THR A 117 13.23 -13.57 0.48
CA THR A 117 12.73 -14.30 -0.69
C THR A 117 11.31 -14.82 -0.46
N ASP A 118 11.07 -15.45 0.68
CA ASP A 118 9.78 -16.02 1.04
C ASP A 118 8.71 -14.93 1.23
N ARG A 119 9.06 -13.85 1.97
CA ARG A 119 8.14 -12.73 2.18
C ARG A 119 7.83 -11.95 0.90
N ALA A 120 8.81 -11.78 0.01
CA ALA A 120 8.59 -11.19 -1.31
C ALA A 120 7.66 -12.07 -2.18
N LEU A 121 7.79 -13.39 -2.13
CA LEU A 121 6.87 -14.31 -2.81
C LEU A 121 5.46 -14.19 -2.26
N THR A 122 5.30 -14.20 -0.94
CA THR A 122 4.00 -14.05 -0.28
C THR A 122 3.32 -12.72 -0.65
N ALA A 123 4.07 -11.60 -0.65
CA ALA A 123 3.55 -10.30 -1.06
C ALA A 123 3.03 -10.31 -2.51
N ARG A 124 3.78 -10.91 -3.44
CA ARG A 124 3.34 -11.04 -4.85
C ARG A 124 2.09 -11.91 -4.99
N ILE A 125 1.97 -13.00 -4.22
CA ILE A 125 0.78 -13.85 -4.24
C ILE A 125 -0.44 -13.08 -3.70
N LEU A 126 -0.27 -12.26 -2.67
CA LEU A 126 -1.35 -11.40 -2.18
C LEU A 126 -1.83 -10.39 -3.24
N ALA A 127 -0.93 -9.94 -4.12
CA ALA A 127 -1.25 -9.06 -5.23
C ALA A 127 -1.71 -9.77 -6.52
N ASP A 128 -1.56 -11.09 -6.62
CA ASP A 128 -1.96 -11.84 -7.82
C ASP A 128 -3.49 -11.96 -7.89
N PRO A 129 -4.19 -11.33 -8.85
CA PRO A 129 -5.65 -11.37 -8.93
C PRO A 129 -6.23 -12.78 -9.09
N TYR A 130 -5.42 -13.74 -9.53
CA TYR A 130 -5.81 -15.14 -9.70
C TYR A 130 -5.54 -16.03 -8.48
N ALA A 131 -4.86 -15.50 -7.45
CA ALA A 131 -4.62 -16.27 -6.23
C ALA A 131 -5.93 -16.50 -5.46
N VAL A 132 -6.08 -17.70 -4.94
CA VAL A 132 -7.24 -18.22 -4.20
C VAL A 132 -6.87 -18.49 -2.72
N PRO A 133 -7.82 -18.75 -1.83
CA PRO A 133 -7.52 -19.02 -0.42
C PRO A 133 -6.46 -20.11 -0.18
N ALA A 134 -6.37 -21.10 -1.06
CA ALA A 134 -5.37 -22.17 -1.00
C ALA A 134 -3.96 -21.74 -1.45
N SER A 135 -3.81 -20.52 -2.02
CA SER A 135 -2.52 -19.97 -2.42
C SER A 135 -1.67 -19.50 -1.24
N VAL A 136 -2.27 -19.38 -0.05
CA VAL A 136 -1.60 -18.96 1.18
C VAL A 136 -1.93 -19.90 2.33
N THR A 137 -1.00 -20.04 3.27
CA THR A 137 -1.18 -20.71 4.56
C THR A 137 -1.34 -19.68 5.68
N ARG A 138 -2.02 -20.04 6.75
CA ARG A 138 -2.30 -19.22 7.94
C ARG A 138 -2.03 -20.03 9.20
N PRO A 139 -1.27 -19.50 10.19
CA PRO A 139 -0.56 -18.21 10.19
C PRO A 139 0.70 -18.23 9.33
N GLY A 140 1.39 -17.06 9.24
CA GLY A 140 2.66 -16.89 8.56
C GLY A 140 3.41 -15.64 9.03
N HIS A 141 4.29 -15.10 8.17
CA HIS A 141 5.23 -14.03 8.51
C HIS A 141 4.93 -12.69 7.80
N ILE A 142 3.87 -12.64 7.00
CA ILE A 142 3.33 -11.42 6.41
C ILE A 142 2.02 -11.08 7.11
N PHE A 143 1.80 -9.79 7.38
CA PHE A 143 0.61 -9.27 8.04
C PHE A 143 -0.25 -8.48 7.06
N PRO A 144 -1.26 -9.11 6.41
CA PRO A 144 -2.16 -8.37 5.55
C PRO A 144 -3.01 -7.40 6.38
N LEU A 145 -3.19 -6.17 5.84
CA LEU A 145 -4.00 -5.13 6.44
C LEU A 145 -5.17 -4.79 5.52
N ARG A 146 -6.38 -4.76 6.09
CA ARG A 146 -7.58 -4.39 5.36
C ARG A 146 -7.71 -2.88 5.31
N ALA A 147 -7.50 -2.27 4.14
CA ALA A 147 -7.70 -0.85 3.93
C ALA A 147 -9.19 -0.49 4.02
N VAL A 148 -9.48 0.70 4.54
CA VAL A 148 -10.84 1.25 4.58
C VAL A 148 -11.26 1.64 3.16
N ASP A 149 -12.53 1.34 2.81
CA ASP A 149 -13.11 1.82 1.56
C ASP A 149 -13.12 3.35 1.53
N GLY A 150 -12.78 3.93 0.36
CA GLY A 150 -12.57 5.38 0.24
C GLY A 150 -11.13 5.84 0.44
N GLY A 151 -10.24 4.97 0.93
CA GLY A 151 -8.80 5.21 1.01
C GLY A 151 -8.42 6.30 2.00
N VAL A 152 -7.36 7.07 1.68
CA VAL A 152 -6.84 8.13 2.58
C VAL A 152 -7.82 9.25 2.85
N ARG A 153 -8.86 9.42 2.05
CA ARG A 153 -9.92 10.41 2.29
C ARG A 153 -10.79 10.03 3.50
N GLU A 154 -10.93 8.73 3.77
CA GLU A 154 -11.72 8.23 4.91
C GLU A 154 -10.84 7.95 6.12
N ARG A 155 -9.64 7.39 5.91
CA ARG A 155 -8.66 7.13 6.97
C ARG A 155 -7.26 7.50 6.50
N GLN A 156 -6.68 8.53 7.09
CA GLN A 156 -5.37 9.07 6.73
C GLN A 156 -4.23 8.22 7.32
N GLY A 157 -4.17 6.93 6.95
CA GLY A 157 -3.17 5.98 7.41
C GLY A 157 -2.28 5.44 6.28
N HIS A 158 -1.10 4.90 6.64
CA HIS A 158 -0.16 4.28 5.70
C HIS A 158 -0.79 3.10 4.95
N THR A 159 -1.71 2.36 5.60
CA THR A 159 -2.51 1.28 4.99
C THR A 159 -3.27 1.76 3.76
N GLU A 160 -4.04 2.83 3.91
CA GLU A 160 -4.83 3.42 2.83
C GLU A 160 -3.95 4.11 1.80
N ALA A 161 -2.89 4.80 2.24
CA ALA A 161 -1.93 5.45 1.35
C ALA A 161 -1.28 4.45 0.38
N ALA A 162 -0.89 3.27 0.87
CA ALA A 162 -0.30 2.23 0.03
C ALA A 162 -1.26 1.73 -1.07
N VAL A 163 -2.53 1.51 -0.73
CA VAL A 163 -3.56 1.06 -1.67
C VAL A 163 -3.84 2.16 -2.71
N ASP A 164 -3.98 3.42 -2.28
CA ASP A 164 -4.27 4.52 -3.19
C ASP A 164 -3.09 4.84 -4.11
N LEU A 165 -1.85 4.79 -3.61
CA LEU A 165 -0.65 4.94 -4.46
C LEU A 165 -0.54 3.83 -5.50
N CYS A 166 -0.88 2.57 -5.15
CA CYS A 166 -0.94 1.47 -6.12
C CYS A 166 -1.99 1.75 -7.21
N ARG A 167 -3.19 2.21 -6.84
CA ARG A 167 -4.24 2.59 -7.80
C ARG A 167 -3.81 3.72 -8.72
N LEU A 168 -3.23 4.80 -8.17
CA LEU A 168 -2.72 5.93 -8.95
C LEU A 168 -1.62 5.51 -9.93
N ALA A 169 -0.80 4.53 -9.54
CA ALA A 169 0.24 3.96 -10.39
C ALA A 169 -0.28 2.96 -11.45
N GLY A 170 -1.59 2.67 -11.49
CA GLY A 170 -2.19 1.69 -12.41
C GLY A 170 -1.80 0.24 -12.08
N LEU A 171 -1.53 -0.05 -10.82
CA LEU A 171 -1.10 -1.35 -10.31
C LEU A 171 -2.22 -2.02 -9.51
N GLU A 172 -2.07 -3.33 -9.25
CA GLU A 172 -2.98 -4.02 -8.32
C GLU A 172 -2.99 -3.29 -6.96
N PRO A 173 -4.17 -3.04 -6.35
CA PRO A 173 -4.31 -2.24 -5.13
C PRO A 173 -3.85 -2.99 -3.88
N VAL A 174 -2.61 -3.45 -3.91
CA VAL A 174 -1.94 -4.20 -2.84
C VAL A 174 -0.53 -3.65 -2.70
N GLY A 175 -0.25 -3.06 -1.54
CA GLY A 175 1.07 -2.51 -1.21
C GLY A 175 1.84 -3.39 -0.23
N VAL A 176 3.09 -3.04 -0.01
CA VAL A 176 3.91 -3.47 1.12
C VAL A 176 4.26 -2.22 1.90
N ILE A 177 4.15 -2.26 3.22
CA ILE A 177 4.55 -1.17 4.11
C ILE A 177 5.39 -1.70 5.26
N ALA A 178 6.32 -0.87 5.74
CA ALA A 178 7.07 -1.11 6.96
C ALA A 178 7.65 0.21 7.47
N GLU A 179 7.57 0.45 8.76
CA GLU A 179 8.02 1.68 9.43
C GLU A 179 9.55 1.78 9.41
N VAL A 180 10.09 2.94 9.00
CA VAL A 180 11.53 3.19 8.98
C VAL A 180 12.06 3.41 10.39
N VAL A 181 13.15 2.75 10.72
CA VAL A 181 13.80 2.86 12.03
C VAL A 181 15.27 3.30 11.91
N TYR A 182 15.79 3.90 12.96
CA TYR A 182 17.23 4.07 13.14
C TYR A 182 17.92 2.75 13.52
N ASP A 183 19.25 2.71 13.47
CA ASP A 183 20.02 1.52 13.82
C ASP A 183 19.87 1.09 15.31
N ASP A 184 19.43 2.02 16.18
CA ASP A 184 19.10 1.74 17.58
C ASP A 184 17.67 1.21 17.79
N GLY A 185 16.87 1.12 16.69
CA GLY A 185 15.51 0.61 16.69
C GLY A 185 14.42 1.67 16.97
N GLU A 186 14.81 2.93 17.21
CA GLU A 186 13.84 4.02 17.38
C GLU A 186 13.24 4.45 16.04
N MET A 187 11.99 4.94 16.08
CA MET A 187 11.26 5.36 14.88
C MET A 187 11.89 6.58 14.23
N MET A 188 12.18 6.50 12.94
CA MET A 188 12.75 7.61 12.19
C MET A 188 11.70 8.69 11.92
N ARG A 189 12.00 9.93 12.33
CA ARG A 189 11.12 11.09 12.17
C ARG A 189 11.47 11.87 10.91
N LEU A 190 10.66 12.85 10.53
CA LEU A 190 10.72 13.58 9.26
C LEU A 190 12.13 14.04 8.87
N ASP A 191 12.91 14.62 9.80
CA ASP A 191 14.27 15.12 9.48
C ASP A 191 15.24 13.97 9.12
N GLY A 192 15.13 12.85 9.83
CA GLY A 192 15.88 11.62 9.50
C GLY A 192 15.42 11.04 8.18
N LEU A 193 14.12 10.98 7.94
CA LEU A 193 13.53 10.47 6.70
C LEU A 193 13.94 11.27 5.46
N ARG A 194 14.11 12.59 5.57
CA ARG A 194 14.65 13.44 4.49
C ARG A 194 16.08 13.03 4.12
N SER A 195 16.92 12.81 5.13
CA SER A 195 18.30 12.37 4.93
C SER A 195 18.34 10.97 4.32
N PHE A 196 17.52 10.07 4.82
CA PHE A 196 17.38 8.71 4.33
C PHE A 196 16.85 8.68 2.88
N ALA A 197 15.83 9.48 2.56
CA ALA A 197 15.31 9.62 1.20
C ALA A 197 16.38 10.06 0.21
N ALA A 198 17.16 11.08 0.58
CA ALA A 198 18.25 11.59 -0.24
C ALA A 198 19.36 10.55 -0.46
N GLU A 199 19.74 9.82 0.59
CA GLU A 199 20.78 8.78 0.54
C GLU A 199 20.37 7.59 -0.35
N HIS A 200 19.10 7.17 -0.26
CA HIS A 200 18.59 6.00 -0.98
C HIS A 200 17.88 6.33 -2.30
N GLY A 201 17.75 7.61 -2.65
CA GLY A 201 17.09 8.04 -3.89
C GLY A 201 15.59 7.70 -3.93
N CYS A 202 14.93 7.74 -2.77
CA CYS A 202 13.49 7.53 -2.63
C CYS A 202 12.75 8.87 -2.67
N SER A 203 11.57 8.89 -3.28
CA SER A 203 10.65 10.02 -3.11
C SER A 203 10.07 10.00 -1.71
N LEU A 204 9.95 11.18 -1.09
CA LEU A 204 9.36 11.37 0.24
C LEU A 204 8.14 12.27 0.14
N ILE A 205 6.97 11.76 0.47
CA ILE A 205 5.67 12.45 0.41
C ILE A 205 4.96 12.39 1.77
N SER A 206 3.90 13.19 1.94
CA SER A 206 3.00 13.10 3.08
C SER A 206 1.62 12.53 2.70
N ILE A 207 0.94 11.92 3.67
CA ILE A 207 -0.46 11.52 3.51
C ILE A 207 -1.35 12.75 3.29
N GLU A 208 -1.05 13.87 3.94
CA GLU A 208 -1.77 15.14 3.76
C GLU A 208 -1.74 15.62 2.30
N ASP A 209 -0.54 15.62 1.67
CA ASP A 209 -0.40 15.98 0.25
C ASP A 209 -1.12 14.98 -0.67
N LEU A 210 -1.12 13.69 -0.33
CA LEU A 210 -1.86 12.67 -1.08
C LEU A 210 -3.36 12.89 -1.02
N VAL A 211 -3.91 13.24 0.14
CA VAL A 211 -5.33 13.61 0.29
C VAL A 211 -5.65 14.82 -0.57
N ALA A 212 -4.86 15.90 -0.46
CA ALA A 212 -5.08 17.12 -1.25
C ALA A 212 -5.01 16.86 -2.76
N TYR A 213 -4.07 16.01 -3.20
CA TYR A 213 -3.93 15.59 -4.59
C TYR A 213 -5.19 14.87 -5.12
N LEU A 214 -5.73 13.93 -4.34
CA LEU A 214 -6.93 13.19 -4.70
C LEU A 214 -8.18 14.08 -4.68
N GLU A 215 -8.29 15.01 -3.74
CA GLU A 215 -9.41 15.98 -3.66
C GLU A 215 -9.42 16.96 -4.85
N ALA A 216 -8.24 17.37 -5.31
CA ALA A 216 -8.11 18.23 -6.49
C ALA A 216 -8.52 17.54 -7.81
N GLY A 217 -8.86 16.23 -7.77
CA GLY A 217 -9.27 15.46 -8.94
C GLY A 217 -8.12 15.16 -9.91
N ALA A 218 -6.87 15.37 -9.49
CA ALA A 218 -5.70 15.07 -10.30
C ALA A 218 -5.47 13.56 -10.47
N GLY A 219 -6.03 12.74 -9.59
CA GLY A 219 -6.18 11.30 -9.77
C GLY A 219 -7.44 11.02 -10.56
N GLY A 220 -7.36 10.78 -11.88
CA GLY A 220 -8.51 10.30 -12.66
C GLY A 220 -9.14 9.13 -11.94
N ALA A 221 -10.48 9.15 -11.79
CA ALA A 221 -11.22 8.06 -11.16
C ALA A 221 -10.79 6.73 -11.80
N PRO A 222 -10.50 5.68 -11.01
CA PRO A 222 -10.35 4.35 -11.56
C PRO A 222 -11.65 4.04 -12.30
N GLN A 223 -11.58 3.70 -13.59
CA GLN A 223 -12.72 3.11 -14.27
C GLN A 223 -13.07 1.85 -13.47
N GLU A 224 -14.25 1.85 -12.87
CA GLU A 224 -14.90 0.61 -12.44
C GLU A 224 -14.98 -0.29 -13.66
N ASP A 225 -14.07 -1.23 -13.75
CA ASP A 225 -14.12 -2.29 -14.74
C ASP A 225 -15.36 -3.14 -14.42
N ALA A 226 -16.48 -2.76 -15.01
CA ALA A 226 -17.66 -3.62 -15.10
C ALA A 226 -17.27 -4.83 -15.97
N ARG A 227 -16.57 -5.79 -15.40
CA ARG A 227 -16.44 -7.14 -15.96
C ARG A 227 -17.80 -7.79 -15.84
N ALA A 228 -18.62 -7.56 -16.87
CA ALA A 228 -19.87 -8.27 -17.10
C ALA A 228 -19.56 -9.78 -17.05
N VAL A 229 -20.16 -10.45 -16.09
CA VAL A 229 -20.27 -11.90 -16.04
C VAL A 229 -21.02 -12.32 -17.30
N PRO A 230 -20.49 -13.18 -18.18
CA PRO A 230 -21.26 -13.69 -19.31
C PRO A 230 -22.46 -14.48 -18.77
N GLY A 231 -23.66 -14.06 -19.15
CA GLY A 231 -24.89 -14.67 -18.73
C GLY A 231 -24.97 -16.13 -19.18
N GLU A 232 -25.41 -16.99 -18.28
CA GLU A 232 -25.86 -18.36 -18.57
C GLU A 232 -27.03 -18.29 -19.55
N GLU A 233 -26.80 -18.79 -20.76
CA GLU A 233 -27.90 -19.14 -21.69
C GLU A 233 -28.70 -20.29 -21.07
N LYS A 234 -29.92 -19.96 -20.65
CA LYS A 234 -30.91 -20.97 -20.27
C LYS A 234 -31.42 -21.63 -21.54
N GLU A 235 -30.96 -22.87 -21.80
CA GLU A 235 -31.68 -23.77 -22.70
C GLU A 235 -33.11 -23.99 -22.17
N LYS A 236 -34.09 -23.75 -23.06
CA LYS A 236 -35.49 -24.11 -22.84
C LYS A 236 -35.76 -25.45 -23.51
N PRO A 237 -36.68 -26.27 -22.93
CA PRO A 237 -37.00 -27.62 -23.36
C PRO A 237 -37.68 -27.72 -24.73
#